data_e6bfcc2fa7c24ee72a94749b42a94d06
#
_entry.id   e6bfcc2fa7c24ee72a94749b42a94d06
#
_cell.length_a   1.000
_cell.length_b   1.000
_cell.length_c   1.000
_cell.angle_alpha   90.00
_cell.angle_beta   90.00
_cell.angle_gamma   90.00
#
_symmetry.space_group_name_H-M   'P 1'
#
loop_
_entity.id
_entity.type
_entity.pdbx_description
1 polymer ?
#
loop_
_entity_poly.entity_id
_entity_poly.type
_entity_poly.pdbx_seq_one_letter_code
_entity_poly.pdbx_strand_id
1 'polypeptide(L)'
;MSGALPSSDFNAINFKSEQRTLVSTSDSGKTFRRQVDGQRWTFTVSYPLKTRSDFAPIQAFIIRQRSQKEDFTITFPSYLNAQGSETGTVLVNGVHAVGDTTIAVDGHAGDTAGSFKAGDLIKFANHSKVYMIVADVTPSSNASTLTIEPPLTTALANDEAVTYDSVPFTVHLNSDVQEFQTNQVDSSGNLLFSFEFDVIESL
;
A
#
# COMPACT_ATOMS: atom_id res chain seq x y z
N MET A 1 6.59 7.85 13.74
CA MET A 1 5.59 8.10 12.66
C MET A 1 5.13 9.54 12.72
N SER A 2 5.19 10.26 11.62
CA SER A 2 4.96 11.73 11.59
C SER A 2 3.53 12.14 11.20
N GLY A 3 2.62 11.18 11.05
CA GLY A 3 1.22 11.38 10.67
C GLY A 3 0.92 11.02 9.22
N ALA A 4 -0.24 11.44 8.72
CA ALA A 4 -0.67 11.20 7.35
C ALA A 4 -0.19 12.32 6.42
N LEU A 5 0.07 11.98 5.16
CA LEU A 5 0.36 12.96 4.11
C LEU A 5 -0.83 13.93 3.96
N PRO A 6 -0.60 15.27 3.94
CA PRO A 6 -1.69 16.25 4.03
C PRO A 6 -2.63 16.29 2.81
N SER A 7 -2.22 15.75 1.67
CA SER A 7 -3.03 15.73 0.45
C SER A 7 -2.80 14.44 -0.33
N SER A 8 -3.88 13.81 -0.77
CA SER A 8 -3.91 12.65 -1.67
C SER A 8 -4.32 13.02 -3.11
N ASP A 9 -4.29 14.31 -3.45
CA ASP A 9 -4.61 14.84 -4.77
C ASP A 9 -3.44 14.66 -5.74
N PHE A 10 -3.21 13.40 -6.11
CA PHE A 10 -2.15 13.00 -7.03
C PHE A 10 -2.65 13.02 -8.46
N ASN A 11 -1.77 13.33 -9.43
CA ASN A 11 -2.08 13.21 -10.86
C ASN A 11 -1.56 11.89 -11.45
N ALA A 12 -0.57 11.28 -10.83
CA ALA A 12 -0.04 9.98 -11.24
C ALA A 12 0.57 9.22 -10.06
N ILE A 13 0.44 7.90 -10.12
CA ILE A 13 1.09 6.95 -9.21
C ILE A 13 1.71 5.85 -10.05
N ASN A 14 2.96 5.52 -9.77
CA ASN A 14 3.59 4.31 -10.26
C ASN A 14 3.75 3.33 -9.08
N PHE A 15 3.01 2.24 -9.11
CA PHE A 15 2.93 1.23 -8.05
C PHE A 15 3.78 0.02 -8.42
N LYS A 16 4.73 -0.36 -7.56
CA LYS A 16 5.64 -1.47 -7.79
C LYS A 16 5.66 -2.41 -6.61
N SER A 17 5.77 -3.71 -6.90
CA SER A 17 6.06 -4.75 -5.91
C SER A 17 7.52 -5.15 -6.05
N GLU A 18 8.30 -4.96 -5.00
CA GLU A 18 9.71 -5.35 -4.97
C GLU A 18 9.88 -6.62 -4.15
N GLN A 19 10.37 -7.68 -4.81
CA GLN A 19 10.64 -8.96 -4.17
C GLN A 19 11.94 -9.56 -4.69
N ARG A 20 12.85 -9.88 -3.78
CA ARG A 20 14.17 -10.38 -4.13
C ARG A 20 14.14 -11.90 -4.30
N THR A 21 14.68 -12.38 -5.43
CA THR A 21 14.89 -13.80 -5.69
C THR A 21 16.38 -14.07 -5.90
N LEU A 22 16.92 -15.06 -5.18
CA LEU A 22 18.25 -15.58 -5.45
C LEU A 22 18.15 -16.61 -6.55
N VAL A 23 18.97 -16.44 -7.58
CA VAL A 23 19.03 -17.36 -8.73
C VAL A 23 20.47 -17.89 -8.85
N SER A 24 20.62 -19.21 -8.95
CA SER A 24 21.89 -19.88 -9.18
C SER A 24 21.73 -20.91 -10.29
N THR A 25 22.69 -20.98 -11.18
CA THR A 25 22.71 -21.98 -12.26
C THR A 25 23.91 -22.90 -12.06
N SER A 26 23.67 -24.20 -12.09
CA SER A 26 24.74 -25.21 -12.04
C SER A 26 25.45 -25.34 -13.39
N ASP A 27 26.62 -25.94 -13.42
CA ASP A 27 27.40 -26.20 -14.65
C ASP A 27 26.64 -27.06 -15.66
N SER A 28 25.67 -27.85 -15.22
CA SER A 28 24.76 -28.63 -16.07
C SER A 28 23.60 -27.82 -16.65
N GLY A 29 23.55 -26.48 -16.40
CA GLY A 29 22.50 -25.58 -16.87
C GLY A 29 21.21 -25.61 -16.04
N LYS A 30 21.14 -26.38 -14.94
CA LYS A 30 19.96 -26.38 -14.06
C LYS A 30 19.92 -25.13 -13.21
N THR A 31 18.79 -24.41 -13.26
CA THR A 31 18.57 -23.19 -12.48
C THR A 31 17.87 -23.50 -11.17
N PHE A 32 18.42 -23.02 -10.06
CA PHE A 32 17.82 -23.03 -8.73
C PHE A 32 17.37 -21.62 -8.38
N ARG A 33 16.15 -21.50 -7.85
CA ARG A 33 15.57 -20.24 -7.44
C ARG A 33 15.12 -20.33 -5.99
N ARG A 34 15.44 -19.31 -5.21
CA ARG A 34 14.98 -19.15 -3.83
C ARG A 34 14.48 -17.73 -3.65
N GLN A 35 13.24 -17.59 -3.22
CA GLN A 35 12.68 -16.32 -2.81
C GLN A 35 13.31 -15.90 -1.48
N VAL A 36 13.59 -14.61 -1.34
CA VAL A 36 13.99 -13.97 -0.08
C VAL A 36 12.78 -13.23 0.43
N ASP A 37 12.43 -13.44 1.70
CA ASP A 37 11.33 -12.76 2.34
C ASP A 37 11.56 -11.24 2.40
N GLY A 38 10.47 -10.47 2.60
CA GLY A 38 10.53 -9.03 2.70
C GLY A 38 10.10 -8.31 1.42
N GLN A 39 9.04 -8.79 0.77
CA GLN A 39 8.37 -8.01 -0.28
C GLN A 39 7.94 -6.65 0.27
N ARG A 40 8.16 -5.59 -0.52
CA ARG A 40 7.76 -4.22 -0.22
C ARG A 40 7.04 -3.58 -1.38
N TRP A 41 6.10 -2.73 -1.05
CA TRP A 41 5.46 -1.84 -2.01
C TRP A 41 6.27 -0.56 -2.15
N THR A 42 6.53 -0.16 -3.38
CA THR A 42 7.24 1.09 -3.71
C THR A 42 6.34 1.92 -4.61
N PHE A 43 6.28 3.22 -4.36
CA PHE A 43 5.47 4.15 -5.13
C PHE A 43 6.33 5.32 -5.61
N THR A 44 6.17 5.69 -6.88
CA THR A 44 6.52 7.02 -7.38
C THR A 44 5.22 7.81 -7.46
N VAL A 45 5.14 8.93 -6.79
CA VAL A 45 3.93 9.74 -6.62
C VAL A 45 4.19 11.14 -7.17
N SER A 46 3.31 11.60 -8.06
CA SER A 46 3.38 12.94 -8.63
C SER A 46 2.16 13.77 -8.26
N TYR A 47 2.38 15.03 -7.92
CA TYR A 47 1.31 16.02 -7.74
C TYR A 47 1.06 16.80 -9.02
N PRO A 48 -0.22 17.23 -9.27
CA PRO A 48 -0.51 18.23 -10.29
C PRO A 48 0.17 19.55 -9.95
N LEU A 49 0.27 20.42 -10.94
CA LEU A 49 0.76 21.78 -10.72
C LEU A 49 -0.07 22.49 -9.65
N LYS A 50 0.59 22.98 -8.61
CA LYS A 50 -0.05 23.64 -7.46
C LYS A 50 0.48 25.06 -7.27
N THR A 51 -0.40 25.93 -6.78
CA THR A 51 0.01 27.26 -6.34
C THR A 51 0.92 27.15 -5.10
N ARG A 52 1.61 28.23 -4.77
CA ARG A 52 2.46 28.28 -3.57
C ARG A 52 1.69 27.96 -2.29
N SER A 53 0.46 28.45 -2.17
CA SER A 53 -0.39 28.23 -0.98
C SER A 53 -0.78 26.78 -0.80
N ASP A 54 -1.09 26.07 -1.89
CA ASP A 54 -1.52 24.68 -1.86
C ASP A 54 -0.34 23.71 -1.71
N PHE A 55 0.82 24.13 -2.21
CA PHE A 55 2.03 23.31 -2.17
C PHE A 55 2.79 23.41 -0.84
N ALA A 56 2.79 24.56 -0.18
CA ALA A 56 3.57 24.81 1.02
C ALA A 56 3.31 23.80 2.17
N PRO A 57 2.07 23.35 2.47
CA PRO A 57 1.83 22.31 3.47
C PRO A 57 2.47 20.98 3.13
N ILE A 58 2.44 20.59 1.84
CA ILE A 58 3.06 19.34 1.34
C ILE A 58 4.57 19.44 1.49
N GLN A 59 5.18 20.54 1.03
CA GLN A 59 6.62 20.78 1.15
C GLN A 59 7.08 20.73 2.61
N ALA A 60 6.38 21.42 3.51
CA ALA A 60 6.70 21.43 4.93
C ALA A 60 6.60 20.04 5.56
N PHE A 61 5.59 19.25 5.16
CA PHE A 61 5.43 17.87 5.61
C PHE A 61 6.60 17.00 5.15
N ILE A 62 6.98 17.06 3.87
CA ILE A 62 8.07 16.25 3.30
C ILE A 62 9.40 16.60 3.98
N ILE A 63 9.71 17.88 4.17
CA ILE A 63 10.94 18.31 4.88
C ILE A 63 10.95 17.80 6.32
N ARG A 64 9.79 17.75 6.99
CA ARG A 64 9.68 17.23 8.36
C ARG A 64 10.01 15.74 8.46
N GLN A 65 9.93 14.96 7.38
CA GLN A 65 10.31 13.54 7.37
C GLN A 65 11.82 13.33 7.59
N ARG A 66 12.65 14.37 7.47
CA ARG A 66 14.11 14.28 7.63
C ARG A 66 14.72 13.23 6.73
N SER A 67 14.42 13.34 5.45
CA SER A 67 14.78 12.35 4.43
C SER A 67 14.14 10.98 4.71
N GLN A 68 14.87 9.91 4.69
CA GLN A 68 14.41 8.53 4.88
C GLN A 68 14.17 8.14 6.36
N LYS A 69 14.23 9.10 7.30
CA LYS A 69 14.26 8.76 8.73
C LYS A 69 12.89 8.48 9.33
N GLU A 70 11.90 9.27 8.97
CA GLU A 70 10.57 9.21 9.62
C GLU A 70 9.57 8.46 8.75
N ASP A 71 8.77 7.60 9.39
CA ASP A 71 7.64 6.97 8.74
C ASP A 71 6.41 7.87 8.77
N PHE A 72 5.62 7.79 7.72
CA PHE A 72 4.32 8.44 7.61
C PHE A 72 3.30 7.54 6.90
N THR A 73 2.03 7.93 6.91
CA THR A 73 0.99 7.18 6.21
C THR A 73 0.59 7.90 4.93
N ILE A 74 0.35 7.10 3.87
CA ILE A 74 -0.16 7.54 2.58
C ILE A 74 -1.33 6.65 2.17
N THR A 75 -2.37 7.25 1.61
CA THR A 75 -3.52 6.54 1.03
C THR A 75 -3.71 6.95 -0.42
N PHE A 76 -4.29 6.06 -1.23
CA PHE A 76 -4.52 6.28 -2.66
C PHE A 76 -6.00 6.05 -3.03
N PRO A 77 -6.94 6.86 -2.49
CA PRO A 77 -8.37 6.58 -2.60
C PRO A 77 -8.91 6.59 -4.04
N SER A 78 -8.26 7.28 -4.97
CA SER A 78 -8.67 7.34 -6.37
C SER A 78 -8.02 6.27 -7.26
N TYR A 79 -7.00 5.58 -6.79
CA TYR A 79 -6.18 4.68 -7.61
C TYR A 79 -6.18 3.23 -7.12
N LEU A 80 -6.25 3.01 -5.82
CA LEU A 80 -6.12 1.70 -5.18
C LEU A 80 -7.33 1.36 -4.29
N ASN A 81 -8.52 1.85 -4.65
CA ASN A 81 -9.76 1.44 -3.99
C ASN A 81 -10.09 -0.01 -4.28
N ALA A 82 -10.76 -0.65 -3.32
CA ALA A 82 -11.30 -1.98 -3.50
C ALA A 82 -12.20 -2.05 -4.73
N GLN A 83 -12.06 -3.11 -5.52
CA GLN A 83 -12.89 -3.43 -6.67
C GLN A 83 -14.08 -4.31 -6.29
N GLY A 84 -14.00 -4.93 -5.12
CA GLY A 84 -15.06 -5.74 -4.53
C GLY A 84 -16.24 -4.92 -4.04
N SER A 85 -17.32 -5.60 -3.69
CA SER A 85 -18.57 -5.02 -3.21
C SER A 85 -18.72 -5.08 -1.68
N GLU A 86 -17.65 -5.43 -0.95
CA GLU A 86 -17.69 -5.57 0.51
C GLU A 86 -17.98 -4.25 1.21
N THR A 87 -18.85 -4.29 2.23
CA THR A 87 -19.19 -3.14 3.08
C THR A 87 -19.27 -3.50 4.56
N GLY A 88 -19.03 -4.76 4.91
CA GLY A 88 -19.09 -5.26 6.29
C GLY A 88 -17.86 -4.91 7.11
N THR A 89 -17.95 -5.19 8.40
CA THR A 89 -16.79 -5.13 9.29
C THR A 89 -16.11 -6.49 9.30
N VAL A 90 -15.19 -6.70 8.37
CA VAL A 90 -14.50 -7.97 8.20
C VAL A 90 -13.45 -8.15 9.28
N LEU A 91 -13.47 -9.31 9.94
CA LEU A 91 -12.55 -9.69 10.99
C LEU A 91 -11.85 -11.02 10.66
N VAL A 92 -10.68 -11.21 11.20
CA VAL A 92 -9.94 -12.49 11.12
C VAL A 92 -10.64 -13.54 11.95
N ASN A 93 -10.94 -14.69 11.38
CA ASN A 93 -11.58 -15.81 12.04
C ASN A 93 -10.54 -16.89 12.40
N GLY A 94 -10.18 -16.95 13.67
CA GLY A 94 -9.15 -17.85 14.18
C GLY A 94 -7.75 -17.24 14.26
N VAL A 95 -6.76 -18.09 14.44
CA VAL A 95 -5.34 -17.70 14.55
C VAL A 95 -4.60 -18.14 13.29
N HIS A 96 -3.77 -17.24 12.73
CA HIS A 96 -2.94 -17.52 11.57
C HIS A 96 -1.47 -17.28 11.87
N ALA A 97 -0.62 -18.16 11.39
CA ALA A 97 0.83 -18.11 11.62
C ALA A 97 1.53 -17.23 10.57
N VAL A 98 2.73 -16.77 10.91
CA VAL A 98 3.65 -16.17 9.95
C VAL A 98 3.91 -17.16 8.80
N GLY A 99 3.83 -16.68 7.57
CA GLY A 99 3.99 -17.47 6.36
C GLY A 99 2.68 -18.01 5.76
N ASP A 100 1.54 -17.87 6.45
CA ASP A 100 0.24 -18.27 5.88
C ASP A 100 -0.10 -17.36 4.69
N THR A 101 -0.69 -17.96 3.66
CA THR A 101 -1.21 -17.27 2.47
C THR A 101 -2.72 -17.34 2.36
N THR A 102 -3.36 -18.09 3.24
CA THR A 102 -4.82 -18.25 3.30
C THR A 102 -5.32 -17.83 4.68
N ILE A 103 -6.21 -16.86 4.73
CA ILE A 103 -6.71 -16.27 5.95
C ILE A 103 -8.22 -16.44 6.00
N ALA A 104 -8.71 -17.15 7.02
CA ALA A 104 -10.13 -17.23 7.29
C ALA A 104 -10.60 -15.89 7.87
N VAL A 105 -11.75 -15.40 7.37
CA VAL A 105 -12.37 -14.16 7.83
C VAL A 105 -13.89 -14.33 7.93
N ASP A 106 -14.51 -13.50 8.75
CA ASP A 106 -15.95 -13.37 8.88
C ASP A 106 -16.39 -11.90 8.97
N GLY A 107 -17.67 -11.64 9.24
CA GLY A 107 -18.18 -10.28 9.33
C GLY A 107 -18.51 -9.63 7.99
N HIS A 108 -18.65 -10.42 6.90
CA HIS A 108 -19.10 -9.91 5.61
C HIS A 108 -20.51 -9.32 5.69
N ALA A 109 -20.78 -8.28 4.88
CA ALA A 109 -22.13 -7.69 4.81
C ALA A 109 -23.18 -8.65 4.21
N GLY A 110 -22.75 -9.69 3.50
CA GLY A 110 -23.62 -10.73 2.93
C GLY A 110 -22.83 -11.70 2.04
N ASP A 111 -23.54 -12.75 1.58
CA ASP A 111 -22.98 -13.80 0.73
C ASP A 111 -22.97 -13.38 -0.77
N THR A 112 -22.41 -12.23 -1.07
CA THR A 112 -22.37 -11.67 -2.42
C THR A 112 -21.12 -12.10 -3.17
N ALA A 113 -21.28 -12.64 -4.37
CA ALA A 113 -20.15 -13.01 -5.21
C ALA A 113 -19.28 -11.79 -5.53
N GLY A 114 -17.96 -11.93 -5.32
CA GLY A 114 -17.02 -10.85 -5.55
C GLY A 114 -17.07 -9.76 -4.47
N SER A 115 -17.35 -10.13 -3.23
CA SER A 115 -17.19 -9.21 -2.09
C SER A 115 -15.79 -8.64 -2.03
N PHE A 116 -14.76 -9.47 -2.29
CA PHE A 116 -13.43 -9.02 -2.64
C PHE A 116 -13.03 -9.52 -4.02
N LYS A 117 -12.16 -8.78 -4.69
CA LYS A 117 -11.64 -9.09 -6.02
C LYS A 117 -10.12 -9.30 -5.97
N ALA A 118 -9.63 -10.13 -6.90
CA ALA A 118 -8.20 -10.23 -7.12
C ALA A 118 -7.63 -8.86 -7.51
N GLY A 119 -6.60 -8.41 -6.77
CA GLY A 119 -6.02 -7.07 -6.89
C GLY A 119 -6.43 -6.12 -5.78
N ASP A 120 -7.46 -6.43 -5.00
CA ASP A 120 -7.82 -5.63 -3.82
C ASP A 120 -6.71 -5.68 -2.77
N LEU A 121 -6.48 -4.55 -2.13
CA LEU A 121 -5.47 -4.41 -1.08
C LEU A 121 -6.13 -4.48 0.28
N ILE A 122 -5.46 -5.13 1.21
CA ILE A 122 -5.91 -5.23 2.60
C ILE A 122 -4.77 -5.00 3.58
N LYS A 123 -5.14 -4.59 4.77
CA LYS A 123 -4.24 -4.43 5.92
C LYS A 123 -4.90 -4.96 7.18
N PHE A 124 -4.14 -5.70 7.98
CA PHE A 124 -4.58 -6.14 9.31
C PHE A 124 -4.22 -5.10 10.37
N ALA A 125 -5.02 -5.01 11.43
CA ALA A 125 -4.89 -3.95 12.44
C ALA A 125 -3.59 -4.02 13.26
N ASN A 126 -3.03 -5.23 13.46
CA ASN A 126 -1.90 -5.45 14.34
C ASN A 126 -0.52 -5.14 13.75
N HIS A 127 -0.41 -4.81 12.44
CA HIS A 127 0.86 -4.46 11.81
C HIS A 127 0.71 -3.54 10.58
N SER A 128 1.84 -3.05 10.05
CA SER A 128 1.87 -2.05 8.97
C SER A 128 1.80 -2.64 7.57
N LYS A 129 2.14 -3.92 7.38
CA LYS A 129 2.21 -4.57 6.07
C LYS A 129 0.87 -4.55 5.34
N VAL A 130 0.90 -4.18 4.05
CA VAL A 130 -0.25 -4.26 3.15
C VAL A 130 -0.11 -5.49 2.25
N TYR A 131 -1.20 -6.24 2.13
CA TYR A 131 -1.31 -7.46 1.33
C TYR A 131 -2.25 -7.25 0.15
N MET A 132 -2.06 -8.04 -0.91
CA MET A 132 -2.96 -8.08 -2.05
C MET A 132 -3.73 -9.38 -2.05
N ILE A 133 -5.04 -9.30 -2.23
CA ILE A 133 -5.90 -10.47 -2.48
C ILE A 133 -5.63 -10.95 -3.90
N VAL A 134 -5.34 -12.23 -4.08
CA VAL A 134 -4.95 -12.80 -5.37
C VAL A 134 -6.00 -13.71 -6.00
N ALA A 135 -7.17 -13.85 -5.35
CA ALA A 135 -8.30 -14.61 -5.86
C ALA A 135 -9.62 -13.92 -5.49
N ASP A 136 -10.60 -13.96 -6.39
CA ASP A 136 -11.94 -13.46 -6.12
C ASP A 136 -12.58 -14.22 -4.95
N VAL A 137 -13.30 -13.51 -4.10
CA VAL A 137 -13.91 -14.05 -2.87
C VAL A 137 -15.43 -14.00 -2.98
N THR A 138 -16.06 -15.10 -2.62
CA THR A 138 -17.51 -15.20 -2.44
C THR A 138 -17.76 -15.75 -1.03
N PRO A 139 -18.29 -14.94 -0.12
CA PRO A 139 -18.63 -15.41 1.24
C PRO A 139 -19.74 -16.46 1.20
N SER A 140 -19.77 -17.25 2.25
CA SER A 140 -20.86 -18.19 2.54
C SER A 140 -21.12 -18.19 4.04
N SER A 141 -22.37 -17.99 4.44
CA SER A 141 -22.76 -17.86 5.84
C SER A 141 -21.91 -16.78 6.58
N ASN A 142 -21.72 -15.64 5.92
CA ASN A 142 -20.99 -14.48 6.44
C ASN A 142 -19.47 -14.71 6.70
N ALA A 143 -18.91 -15.79 6.15
CA ALA A 143 -17.51 -16.15 6.30
C ALA A 143 -16.87 -16.47 4.94
N SER A 144 -15.56 -16.31 4.84
CA SER A 144 -14.78 -16.67 3.66
C SER A 144 -13.31 -16.97 3.99
N THR A 145 -12.55 -17.32 2.94
CA THR A 145 -11.09 -17.45 3.03
C THR A 145 -10.47 -16.50 2.00
N LEU A 146 -9.63 -15.59 2.47
CA LEU A 146 -8.83 -14.72 1.62
C LEU A 146 -7.55 -15.45 1.22
N THR A 147 -7.16 -15.38 -0.06
CA THR A 147 -5.83 -15.80 -0.51
C THR A 147 -5.01 -14.53 -0.77
N ILE A 148 -3.90 -14.39 -0.07
CA ILE A 148 -3.10 -13.16 -0.02
C ILE A 148 -1.67 -13.37 -0.51
N GLU A 149 -1.09 -12.30 -1.04
CA GLU A 149 0.35 -12.14 -1.32
C GLU A 149 0.83 -10.76 -0.84
N PRO A 150 2.02 -10.67 -0.27
CA PRO A 150 2.93 -11.75 0.12
C PRO A 150 2.38 -12.60 1.28
N PRO A 151 3.04 -13.71 1.67
CA PRO A 151 2.69 -14.46 2.86
C PRO A 151 2.71 -13.58 4.12
N LEU A 152 1.94 -13.92 5.14
CA LEU A 152 1.88 -13.18 6.40
C LEU A 152 3.27 -12.94 6.99
N THR A 153 3.58 -11.70 7.29
CA THR A 153 4.83 -11.29 7.97
C THR A 153 4.69 -11.29 9.49
N THR A 154 3.47 -11.19 9.99
CA THR A 154 3.14 -11.15 11.43
C THR A 154 1.95 -12.05 11.68
N ALA A 155 2.01 -12.87 12.74
CA ALA A 155 0.89 -13.73 13.12
C ALA A 155 -0.36 -12.91 13.45
N LEU A 156 -1.52 -13.45 13.10
CA LEU A 156 -2.82 -12.82 13.39
C LEU A 156 -3.52 -13.54 14.55
N ALA A 157 -4.16 -12.76 15.40
CA ALA A 157 -5.09 -13.24 16.41
C ALA A 157 -6.52 -13.29 15.85
N ASN A 158 -7.39 -13.99 16.54
CA ASN A 158 -8.82 -13.93 16.26
C ASN A 158 -9.35 -12.50 16.46
N ASP A 159 -10.34 -12.11 15.67
CA ASP A 159 -11.01 -10.79 15.71
C ASP A 159 -10.11 -9.59 15.33
N GLU A 160 -8.94 -9.81 14.71
CA GLU A 160 -8.17 -8.71 14.11
C GLU A 160 -8.94 -8.08 12.95
N ALA A 161 -9.08 -6.75 12.98
CA ALA A 161 -9.81 -6.03 11.95
C ALA A 161 -9.05 -5.99 10.61
N VAL A 162 -9.80 -6.19 9.53
CA VAL A 162 -9.30 -6.09 8.15
C VAL A 162 -9.73 -4.75 7.55
N THR A 163 -8.76 -3.90 7.23
CA THR A 163 -8.98 -2.67 6.47
C THR A 163 -8.82 -2.98 4.99
N TYR A 164 -9.83 -2.68 4.18
CA TYR A 164 -9.86 -2.98 2.75
C TYR A 164 -10.27 -1.79 1.87
N ASP A 165 -10.78 -0.72 2.48
CA ASP A 165 -11.06 0.54 1.78
C ASP A 165 -10.09 1.62 2.24
N SER A 166 -9.63 2.44 1.29
CA SER A 166 -8.66 3.52 1.55
C SER A 166 -7.45 3.04 2.38
N VAL A 167 -6.92 1.87 2.06
CA VAL A 167 -5.88 1.18 2.84
C VAL A 167 -4.66 2.08 3.05
N PRO A 168 -4.29 2.39 4.31
CA PRO A 168 -3.15 3.25 4.59
C PRO A 168 -1.84 2.46 4.53
N PHE A 169 -0.95 2.86 3.64
CA PHE A 169 0.43 2.38 3.62
C PHE A 169 1.27 3.14 4.62
N THR A 170 2.03 2.45 5.43
CA THR A 170 3.09 3.04 6.25
C THR A 170 4.36 3.04 5.40
N VAL A 171 4.91 4.22 5.13
CA VAL A 171 6.01 4.41 4.19
C VAL A 171 7.05 5.38 4.73
N HIS A 172 8.25 5.33 4.18
CA HIS A 172 9.26 6.39 4.28
C HIS A 172 9.72 6.83 2.89
N LEU A 173 10.35 8.01 2.83
CA LEU A 173 10.93 8.49 1.57
C LEU A 173 12.07 7.56 1.13
N ASN A 174 12.13 7.26 -0.16
CA ASN A 174 13.15 6.37 -0.74
C ASN A 174 14.39 7.13 -1.26
N SER A 175 14.51 8.42 -0.94
CA SER A 175 15.66 9.26 -1.34
C SER A 175 15.95 10.30 -0.28
N ASP A 176 17.25 10.60 -0.08
CA ASP A 176 17.70 11.68 0.79
C ASP A 176 17.55 13.05 0.12
N VAL A 177 17.41 13.09 -1.20
CA VAL A 177 17.24 14.32 -1.98
C VAL A 177 15.79 14.46 -2.41
N GLN A 178 15.18 15.60 -2.08
CA GLN A 178 13.84 15.97 -2.52
C GLN A 178 13.94 17.23 -3.38
N GLU A 179 13.50 17.16 -4.63
CA GLU A 179 13.59 18.25 -5.59
C GLU A 179 12.22 18.89 -5.79
N PHE A 180 12.12 20.20 -5.53
CA PHE A 180 10.91 20.99 -5.72
C PHE A 180 11.11 21.91 -6.91
N GLN A 181 10.34 21.69 -7.98
CA GLN A 181 10.52 22.44 -9.21
C GLN A 181 9.44 23.52 -9.40
N THR A 182 9.86 24.65 -9.93
CA THR A 182 8.98 25.76 -10.36
C THR A 182 9.22 26.00 -11.84
N ASN A 183 8.36 25.53 -12.69
CA ASN A 183 8.61 25.51 -14.14
C ASN A 183 7.48 26.14 -14.95
N GLN A 184 6.40 26.58 -14.33
CA GLN A 184 5.27 27.21 -15.03
C GLN A 184 4.72 28.39 -14.24
N VAL A 185 4.01 29.25 -14.97
CA VAL A 185 3.30 30.40 -14.43
C VAL A 185 1.84 30.28 -14.89
N ASP A 186 0.90 30.54 -14.00
CA ASP A 186 -0.53 30.58 -14.36
C ASP A 186 -0.89 31.85 -15.17
N SER A 187 -2.12 31.93 -15.61
CA SER A 187 -2.64 33.10 -16.36
C SER A 187 -2.62 34.41 -15.56
N SER A 188 -2.46 34.33 -14.25
CA SER A 188 -2.39 35.49 -13.33
C SER A 188 -0.97 35.86 -12.93
N GLY A 189 0.06 35.14 -13.46
CA GLY A 189 1.47 35.40 -13.19
C GLY A 189 1.99 34.71 -11.92
N ASN A 190 1.23 33.80 -11.28
CA ASN A 190 1.71 33.06 -10.11
C ASN A 190 2.56 31.87 -10.52
N LEU A 191 3.66 31.64 -9.81
CA LEU A 191 4.49 30.46 -10.00
C LEU A 191 3.76 29.19 -9.56
N LEU A 192 3.82 28.18 -10.43
CA LEU A 192 3.29 26.84 -10.17
C LEU A 192 4.42 25.88 -9.82
N PHE A 193 4.15 25.02 -8.86
CA PHE A 193 5.07 24.01 -8.34
C PHE A 193 4.67 22.62 -8.84
N SER A 194 5.64 21.86 -9.33
CA SER A 194 5.52 20.42 -9.54
C SER A 194 6.38 19.69 -8.52
N PHE A 195 5.91 18.54 -8.08
CA PHE A 195 6.62 17.70 -7.15
C PHE A 195 6.35 16.23 -7.41
N GLU A 196 7.43 15.46 -7.48
CA GLU A 196 7.41 14.02 -7.55
C GLU A 196 8.34 13.46 -6.48
N PHE A 197 7.96 12.37 -5.86
CA PHE A 197 8.76 11.71 -4.83
C PHE A 197 8.53 10.20 -4.81
N ASP A 198 9.55 9.48 -4.38
CA ASP A 198 9.51 8.04 -4.22
C ASP A 198 9.35 7.69 -2.74
N VAL A 199 8.48 6.72 -2.47
CA VAL A 199 8.30 6.13 -1.15
C VAL A 199 8.36 4.61 -1.21
N ILE A 200 8.81 4.01 -0.13
CA ILE A 200 8.85 2.57 0.06
C ILE A 200 8.16 2.20 1.37
N GLU A 201 7.45 1.09 1.36
CA GLU A 201 6.75 0.55 2.52
C GLU A 201 7.72 0.23 3.67
N SER A 202 7.37 0.69 4.87
CA SER A 202 8.06 0.37 6.13
C SER A 202 7.44 -0.88 6.76
N LEU A 203 8.29 -1.85 7.09
CA LEU A 203 7.90 -3.14 7.69
C LEU A 203 8.21 -3.16 9.18
#